data_798c07fda7b5485ebe3d6ad0e8ab779d
#
_entry.id   798c07fda7b5485ebe3d6ad0e8ab779d
#
_cell.length_a   1.000
_cell.length_b   1.000
_cell.length_c   1.000
_cell.angle_alpha   90.00
_cell.angle_beta   90.00
_cell.angle_gamma   90.00
#
_symmetry.space_group_name_H-M   'P 1'
#
loop_
_entity.id
_entity.type
_entity.pdbx_description
1 polymer ?
#
loop_
_entity_poly.entity_id
_entity_poly.type
_entity_poly.pdbx_seq_one_letter_code
_entity_poly.pdbx_strand_id
1 'polypeptide(L)'
;DEHPHFSWHPGMLVPDCHMQTVFLKDLVSAVAPTNPYSFVNYLVKHKKFYRFLTSRLRTVSREEFSDYLRWAAEDMNNLYFSHTVENIDFDKKRRLFLVQTSQGEYFARNICLGTGKQPYLPPCVKHMTQSCFHASEMNLRRPDLSGKRITVVGGGQSGADLFLNALRGEWGEAAEINWVSRRNNFNALDEAAFADEYFTPEYISGFSGLEEDIRHQLLDEQKMTSDGITADSLLTIYRELYHRFEVLRKPRNIRLLPSRSVTTLESSGPGWKLLMEHHLDQGRESLESDVVIFATGYRSALPQILPSLMPLITMHDKNTFKVRDDFTLEWSGPKENNIFVVNASMQTHGIAEPQLSLMAWRSARILNRVMGRDLFDLSMPPALIQWRSGT
;
A
#
# COMPACT_ATOMS: atom_id res chain seq x y z
N ASP A 1 6.78 -16.96 -5.12
CA ASP A 1 6.40 -15.71 -5.81
C ASP A 1 6.50 -15.88 -7.32
N GLU A 2 5.58 -15.26 -8.09
CA GLU A 2 5.57 -15.35 -9.56
C GLU A 2 6.68 -14.52 -10.22
N HIS A 3 7.15 -13.46 -9.56
CA HIS A 3 8.19 -12.60 -10.09
C HIS A 3 9.56 -13.32 -10.15
N PRO A 4 10.43 -12.95 -11.08
CA PRO A 4 11.74 -13.61 -11.23
C PRO A 4 12.73 -13.29 -10.10
N HIS A 5 12.49 -12.25 -9.34
CA HIS A 5 13.29 -11.80 -8.20
C HIS A 5 12.46 -10.92 -7.27
N PHE A 6 12.98 -10.65 -6.08
CA PHE A 6 12.31 -9.74 -5.15
C PHE A 6 12.11 -8.35 -5.78
N SER A 7 10.91 -7.84 -5.66
CA SER A 7 10.53 -6.51 -6.16
C SER A 7 9.47 -5.89 -5.24
N TRP A 8 9.71 -4.67 -4.77
CA TRP A 8 8.78 -3.95 -3.90
C TRP A 8 8.36 -2.63 -4.55
N HIS A 9 7.10 -2.54 -4.98
CA HIS A 9 6.51 -1.38 -5.65
C HIS A 9 7.34 -0.78 -6.80
N PRO A 10 7.91 -1.59 -7.72
CA PRO A 10 8.89 -1.13 -8.69
C PRO A 10 8.40 0.00 -9.59
N GLY A 11 7.10 0.04 -9.86
CA GLY A 11 6.51 1.09 -10.69
C GLY A 11 6.32 2.44 -9.98
N MET A 12 6.47 2.47 -8.64
CA MET A 12 6.38 3.69 -7.82
C MET A 12 7.70 4.04 -7.10
N LEU A 13 8.81 3.48 -7.52
CA LEU A 13 10.15 3.94 -7.13
C LEU A 13 10.54 5.14 -7.99
N VAL A 14 9.81 6.23 -7.84
CA VAL A 14 10.07 7.50 -8.53
C VAL A 14 10.98 8.39 -7.67
N PRO A 15 11.71 9.36 -8.26
CA PRO A 15 12.60 10.24 -7.51
C PRO A 15 11.91 10.93 -6.34
N ASP A 16 12.64 11.17 -5.26
CA ASP A 16 12.18 11.86 -4.04
C ASP A 16 10.95 11.23 -3.36
N CYS A 17 10.67 9.95 -3.64
CA CYS A 17 9.58 9.22 -3.01
C CYS A 17 10.03 8.63 -1.67
N HIS A 18 9.48 9.12 -0.57
CA HIS A 18 9.88 8.72 0.78
C HIS A 18 8.87 7.78 1.44
N MET A 19 9.35 7.01 2.42
CA MET A 19 8.51 6.26 3.33
C MET A 19 7.71 7.21 4.21
N GLN A 20 6.45 6.88 4.48
CA GLN A 20 5.60 7.62 5.43
C GLN A 20 5.82 7.17 6.88
N THR A 21 6.63 6.15 7.10
CA THR A 21 6.91 5.58 8.42
C THR A 21 8.40 5.62 8.74
N VAL A 22 8.74 5.62 10.04
CA VAL A 22 10.13 5.64 10.48
C VAL A 22 10.85 4.33 10.12
N PHE A 23 12.14 4.42 9.81
CA PHE A 23 12.95 3.29 9.35
C PHE A 23 13.07 2.13 10.37
N LEU A 24 12.82 2.38 11.67
CA LEU A 24 12.81 1.34 12.70
C LEU A 24 11.57 0.44 12.66
N LYS A 25 10.53 0.83 11.90
CA LYS A 25 9.40 -0.05 11.58
C LYS A 25 9.79 -0.98 10.41
N ASP A 26 10.87 -1.72 10.60
CA ASP A 26 11.50 -2.64 9.66
C ASP A 26 10.98 -4.07 9.79
N LEU A 27 11.63 -5.03 9.12
CA LEU A 27 11.20 -6.44 9.08
C LEU A 27 11.14 -7.11 10.46
N VAL A 28 11.96 -6.68 11.44
CA VAL A 28 12.23 -7.48 12.64
C VAL A 28 12.36 -6.69 13.93
N SER A 29 12.81 -5.43 13.89
CA SER A 29 13.30 -4.71 15.07
C SER A 29 12.27 -4.58 16.19
N ALA A 30 11.00 -4.43 15.86
CA ALA A 30 9.93 -4.31 16.86
C ALA A 30 9.69 -5.58 17.71
N VAL A 31 10.20 -6.74 17.28
CA VAL A 31 9.96 -8.04 17.92
C VAL A 31 11.25 -8.78 18.24
N ALA A 32 12.24 -8.68 17.37
CA ALA A 32 13.51 -9.39 17.49
C ALA A 32 14.67 -8.45 17.08
N PRO A 33 15.02 -7.44 17.90
CA PRO A 33 16.00 -6.40 17.53
C PRO A 33 17.41 -6.95 17.28
N THR A 34 17.74 -8.13 17.78
CA THR A 34 19.03 -8.83 17.55
C THR A 34 19.03 -9.65 16.25
N ASN A 35 17.91 -9.71 15.52
CA ASN A 35 17.84 -10.43 14.26
C ASN A 35 18.74 -9.76 13.20
N PRO A 36 19.52 -10.55 12.41
CA PRO A 36 20.45 -10.00 11.45
C PRO A 36 19.80 -9.19 10.31
N TYR A 37 18.50 -9.32 10.10
CA TYR A 37 17.77 -8.59 9.05
C TYR A 37 17.17 -7.25 9.50
N SER A 38 17.68 -6.64 10.59
CA SER A 38 17.28 -5.28 10.96
C SER A 38 17.82 -4.23 9.97
N PHE A 39 17.08 -3.12 9.79
CA PHE A 39 17.54 -2.01 8.96
C PHE A 39 18.88 -1.41 9.45
N VAL A 40 19.09 -1.39 10.75
CA VAL A 40 20.34 -0.95 11.34
C VAL A 40 21.51 -1.86 10.90
N ASN A 41 21.31 -3.19 10.91
CA ASN A 41 22.35 -4.10 10.43
C ASN A 41 22.61 -3.95 8.92
N TYR A 42 21.57 -3.72 8.12
CA TYR A 42 21.72 -3.37 6.70
C TYR A 42 22.64 -2.15 6.53
N LEU A 43 22.42 -1.07 7.28
CA LEU A 43 23.28 0.11 7.23
C LEU A 43 24.74 -0.20 7.60
N VAL A 44 24.97 -1.03 8.61
CA VAL A 44 26.31 -1.45 9.03
C VAL A 44 27.00 -2.31 7.95
N LYS A 45 26.30 -3.29 7.41
CA LYS A 45 26.80 -4.17 6.34
C LYS A 45 27.19 -3.39 5.09
N HIS A 46 26.39 -2.40 4.70
CA HIS A 46 26.64 -1.54 3.54
C HIS A 46 27.56 -0.32 3.84
N LYS A 47 28.11 -0.23 5.04
CA LYS A 47 29.02 0.86 5.45
C LYS A 47 28.36 2.26 5.40
N LYS A 48 27.04 2.32 5.57
CA LYS A 48 26.25 3.56 5.53
C LYS A 48 25.99 4.16 6.90
N PHE A 49 26.17 3.39 7.99
CA PHE A 49 25.65 3.70 9.34
C PHE A 49 25.99 5.12 9.83
N TYR A 50 27.27 5.50 9.84
CA TYR A 50 27.65 6.83 10.38
C TYR A 50 27.14 7.99 9.52
N ARG A 51 27.11 7.83 8.18
CA ARG A 51 26.58 8.85 7.28
C ARG A 51 25.07 8.97 7.44
N PHE A 52 24.38 7.86 7.61
CA PHE A 52 22.96 7.84 7.90
C PHE A 52 22.64 8.54 9.22
N LEU A 53 23.40 8.25 10.28
CA LEU A 53 23.24 8.91 11.59
C LEU A 53 23.44 10.43 11.48
N THR A 54 24.47 10.87 10.75
CA THR A 54 24.76 12.30 10.53
C THR A 54 23.66 13.00 9.71
N SER A 55 22.99 12.29 8.79
CA SER A 55 21.91 12.84 7.97
C SER A 55 20.64 13.14 8.77
N ARG A 56 20.49 12.59 9.98
CA ARG A 56 19.31 12.78 10.86
C ARG A 56 17.98 12.41 10.20
N LEU A 57 18.00 11.51 9.25
CA LEU A 57 16.78 11.05 8.57
C LEU A 57 15.87 10.30 9.55
N ARG A 58 14.62 10.71 9.62
CA ARG A 58 13.57 9.98 10.33
C ARG A 58 12.95 8.91 9.45
N THR A 59 12.75 9.25 8.19
CA THR A 59 12.24 8.34 7.14
C THR A 59 13.29 8.22 6.05
N VAL A 60 13.23 7.13 5.29
CA VAL A 60 14.16 6.86 4.18
C VAL A 60 13.43 6.93 2.85
N SER A 61 14.18 7.07 1.75
CA SER A 61 13.58 6.94 0.43
C SER A 61 13.00 5.54 0.23
N ARG A 62 11.97 5.40 -0.60
CA ARG A 62 11.44 4.09 -0.96
C ARG A 62 12.47 3.23 -1.67
N GLU A 63 13.37 3.83 -2.42
CA GLU A 63 14.49 3.13 -3.07
C GLU A 63 15.42 2.48 -2.03
N GLU A 64 15.86 3.23 -1.01
CA GLU A 64 16.71 2.69 0.07
C GLU A 64 16.00 1.58 0.85
N PHE A 65 14.71 1.75 1.12
CA PHE A 65 13.94 0.71 1.81
C PHE A 65 13.74 -0.53 0.94
N SER A 66 13.53 -0.35 -0.37
CA SER A 66 13.47 -1.46 -1.35
C SER A 66 14.79 -2.23 -1.43
N ASP A 67 15.93 -1.52 -1.40
CA ASP A 67 17.26 -2.14 -1.37
C ASP A 67 17.50 -2.95 -0.10
N TYR A 68 17.05 -2.43 1.04
CA TYR A 68 17.08 -3.16 2.31
C TYR A 68 16.25 -4.45 2.25
N LEU A 69 15.03 -4.39 1.75
CA LEU A 69 14.17 -5.56 1.62
C LEU A 69 14.77 -6.60 0.64
N ARG A 70 15.35 -6.13 -0.47
CA ARG A 70 16.03 -6.98 -1.45
C ARG A 70 17.24 -7.68 -0.83
N TRP A 71 18.08 -6.93 -0.11
CA TRP A 71 19.23 -7.50 0.61
C TRP A 71 18.79 -8.61 1.57
N ALA A 72 17.72 -8.41 2.35
CA ALA A 72 17.20 -9.45 3.23
C ALA A 72 16.67 -10.67 2.44
N ALA A 73 15.97 -10.44 1.34
CA ALA A 73 15.41 -11.51 0.52
C ALA A 73 16.49 -12.35 -0.18
N GLU A 74 17.58 -11.72 -0.65
CA GLU A 74 18.69 -12.40 -1.33
C GLU A 74 19.51 -13.31 -0.39
N ASP A 75 19.52 -13.02 0.90
CA ASP A 75 20.21 -13.84 1.92
C ASP A 75 19.36 -15.04 2.40
N MET A 76 18.09 -15.11 2.02
CA MET A 76 17.15 -16.15 2.45
C MET A 76 17.09 -17.31 1.44
N ASN A 77 17.46 -18.53 1.86
CA ASN A 77 17.48 -19.72 1.00
C ASN A 77 16.10 -20.40 0.80
N ASN A 78 15.07 -19.93 1.48
CA ASN A 78 13.72 -20.50 1.47
C ASN A 78 12.70 -19.66 0.69
N LEU A 79 13.15 -18.72 -0.12
CA LEU A 79 12.34 -17.96 -1.04
C LEU A 79 12.46 -18.53 -2.45
N TYR A 80 11.31 -18.80 -3.07
CA TYR A 80 11.24 -19.37 -4.41
C TYR A 80 10.58 -18.35 -5.34
N PHE A 81 11.37 -17.78 -6.23
CA PHE A 81 10.92 -16.86 -7.28
C PHE A 81 10.63 -17.61 -8.58
N SER A 82 9.92 -17.00 -9.52
CA SER A 82 9.41 -17.63 -10.75
C SER A 82 8.55 -18.87 -10.47
N HIS A 83 7.84 -18.89 -9.34
CA HIS A 83 6.91 -19.93 -8.92
C HIS A 83 5.51 -19.33 -8.84
N THR A 84 4.81 -19.30 -9.97
CA THR A 84 3.41 -18.87 -10.01
C THR A 84 2.56 -19.94 -9.32
N VAL A 85 1.88 -19.56 -8.24
CA VAL A 85 0.88 -20.45 -7.61
C VAL A 85 -0.38 -20.43 -8.47
N GLU A 86 -0.77 -21.58 -8.96
CA GLU A 86 -1.91 -21.76 -9.87
C GLU A 86 -3.17 -22.20 -9.13
N ASN A 87 -3.00 -23.06 -8.13
CA ASN A 87 -4.12 -23.58 -7.34
C ASN A 87 -3.66 -24.01 -5.93
N ILE A 88 -4.55 -23.88 -4.97
CA ILE A 88 -4.37 -24.44 -3.62
C ILE A 88 -5.59 -25.27 -3.29
N ASP A 89 -5.35 -26.55 -2.96
CA ASP A 89 -6.39 -27.51 -2.53
C ASP A 89 -6.03 -28.09 -1.16
N PHE A 90 -6.95 -28.86 -0.57
CA PHE A 90 -6.74 -29.56 0.70
C PHE A 90 -6.85 -31.08 0.53
N ASP A 91 -5.72 -31.78 0.66
CA ASP A 91 -5.68 -33.23 0.71
C ASP A 91 -6.19 -33.75 2.06
N LYS A 92 -7.45 -34.20 2.08
CA LYS A 92 -8.11 -34.71 3.30
C LYS A 92 -7.45 -35.97 3.86
N LYS A 93 -6.78 -36.79 3.01
CA LYS A 93 -6.12 -38.02 3.46
C LYS A 93 -4.81 -37.73 4.16
N ARG A 94 -4.01 -36.81 3.58
CA ARG A 94 -2.73 -36.37 4.16
C ARG A 94 -2.91 -35.30 5.22
N ARG A 95 -4.06 -34.63 5.26
CA ARG A 95 -4.33 -33.46 6.10
C ARG A 95 -3.31 -32.32 5.85
N LEU A 96 -3.03 -32.06 4.60
CA LEU A 96 -2.11 -31.04 4.13
C LEU A 96 -2.73 -30.23 3.00
N PHE A 97 -2.35 -28.95 2.91
CA PHE A 97 -2.62 -28.17 1.71
C PHE A 97 -1.72 -28.65 0.58
N LEU A 98 -2.26 -28.81 -0.59
CA LEU A 98 -1.56 -29.04 -1.85
C LEU A 98 -1.48 -27.72 -2.59
N VAL A 99 -0.28 -27.20 -2.75
CA VAL A 99 0.01 -25.96 -3.47
C VAL A 99 0.59 -26.33 -4.84
N GLN A 100 -0.15 -26.08 -5.88
CA GLN A 100 0.25 -26.33 -7.27
C GLN A 100 0.86 -25.05 -7.84
N THR A 101 2.06 -25.16 -8.36
CA THR A 101 2.79 -24.06 -8.97
C THR A 101 3.28 -24.41 -10.36
N SER A 102 3.68 -23.38 -11.12
CA SER A 102 4.33 -23.55 -12.45
C SER A 102 5.61 -24.41 -12.42
N GLN A 103 6.19 -24.68 -11.25
CA GLN A 103 7.44 -25.42 -11.06
C GLN A 103 7.27 -26.76 -10.33
N GLY A 104 6.05 -27.09 -9.90
CA GLY A 104 5.75 -28.34 -9.20
C GLY A 104 4.75 -28.19 -8.06
N GLU A 105 4.60 -29.27 -7.29
CA GLU A 105 3.64 -29.37 -6.20
C GLU A 105 4.37 -29.32 -4.84
N TYR A 106 3.76 -28.62 -3.90
CA TYR A 106 4.24 -28.50 -2.53
C TYR A 106 3.13 -28.88 -1.55
N PHE A 107 3.53 -29.52 -0.46
CA PHE A 107 2.62 -29.85 0.63
C PHE A 107 2.92 -29.01 1.87
N ALA A 108 1.90 -28.41 2.44
CA ALA A 108 2.04 -27.55 3.61
C ALA A 108 0.97 -27.85 4.68
N ARG A 109 1.36 -27.78 5.95
CA ARG A 109 0.41 -27.89 7.06
C ARG A 109 -0.41 -26.60 7.22
N ASN A 110 0.22 -25.46 7.03
CA ASN A 110 -0.37 -24.14 7.10
C ASN A 110 0.03 -23.34 5.86
N ILE A 111 -0.81 -22.39 5.45
CA ILE A 111 -0.52 -21.46 4.36
C ILE A 111 -0.73 -20.02 4.84
N CYS A 112 0.04 -19.09 4.29
CA CYS A 112 -0.13 -17.66 4.50
C CYS A 112 -0.31 -16.97 3.15
N LEU A 113 -1.46 -16.34 2.96
CA LEU A 113 -1.81 -15.63 1.74
C LEU A 113 -1.32 -14.19 1.81
N GLY A 114 -0.26 -13.88 1.10
CA GLY A 114 0.30 -12.55 0.95
C GLY A 114 0.24 -12.05 -0.48
N THR A 115 -0.90 -12.22 -1.16
CA THR A 115 -1.08 -11.93 -2.59
C THR A 115 -1.14 -10.43 -2.93
N GLY A 116 -1.06 -9.56 -1.91
CA GLY A 116 -1.07 -8.11 -2.08
C GLY A 116 -2.44 -7.55 -2.47
N LYS A 117 -2.44 -6.30 -2.88
CA LYS A 117 -3.62 -5.56 -3.36
C LYS A 117 -3.51 -5.30 -4.84
N GLN A 118 -4.65 -5.22 -5.53
CA GLN A 118 -4.70 -4.88 -6.94
C GLN A 118 -4.87 -3.38 -7.17
N PRO A 119 -4.24 -2.78 -8.19
CA PRO A 119 -4.49 -1.40 -8.59
C PRO A 119 -5.98 -1.15 -8.83
N TYR A 120 -6.49 -0.06 -8.27
CA TYR A 120 -7.87 0.34 -8.49
C TYR A 120 -7.96 1.35 -9.62
N LEU A 121 -8.72 1.02 -10.66
CA LEU A 121 -9.10 1.94 -11.72
C LEU A 121 -10.60 2.30 -11.57
N PRO A 122 -10.97 3.58 -11.75
CA PRO A 122 -12.38 3.96 -11.80
C PRO A 122 -13.15 3.19 -12.88
N PRO A 123 -14.47 2.94 -12.69
CA PRO A 123 -15.27 2.15 -13.66
C PRO A 123 -15.30 2.73 -15.08
N CYS A 124 -15.02 4.01 -15.25
CA CYS A 124 -14.91 4.66 -16.56
C CYS A 124 -13.67 4.23 -17.35
N VAL A 125 -12.67 3.62 -16.71
CA VAL A 125 -11.46 3.12 -17.37
C VAL A 125 -11.67 1.66 -17.78
N LYS A 126 -11.90 1.43 -19.05
CA LYS A 126 -12.15 0.06 -19.57
C LYS A 126 -10.86 -0.72 -19.77
N HIS A 127 -9.82 -0.08 -20.25
CA HIS A 127 -8.53 -0.70 -20.58
C HIS A 127 -7.38 0.26 -20.31
N MET A 128 -6.27 -0.26 -19.82
CA MET A 128 -5.01 0.49 -19.75
C MET A 128 -4.33 0.50 -21.13
N THR A 129 -3.66 1.61 -21.44
CA THR A 129 -2.89 1.79 -22.66
C THR A 129 -1.54 2.42 -22.34
N GLN A 130 -0.70 2.69 -23.33
CA GLN A 130 0.58 3.38 -23.12
C GLN A 130 0.41 4.82 -22.59
N SER A 131 -0.72 5.47 -22.87
CA SER A 131 -1.01 6.84 -22.44
C SER A 131 -2.12 6.96 -21.38
N CYS A 132 -2.65 5.82 -20.91
CA CYS A 132 -3.66 5.76 -19.84
C CYS A 132 -3.39 4.55 -18.96
N PHE A 133 -2.87 4.75 -17.75
CA PHE A 133 -2.40 3.66 -16.89
C PHE A 133 -2.46 4.02 -15.41
N HIS A 134 -2.31 2.98 -14.58
CA HIS A 134 -2.24 3.17 -13.13
C HIS A 134 -0.85 3.60 -12.68
N ALA A 135 -0.76 4.40 -11.63
CA ALA A 135 0.47 4.91 -11.02
C ALA A 135 1.50 3.80 -10.74
N SER A 136 1.05 2.58 -10.39
CA SER A 136 1.94 1.43 -10.15
C SER A 136 2.81 1.02 -11.34
N GLU A 137 2.60 1.61 -12.51
CA GLU A 137 3.35 1.31 -13.71
C GLU A 137 4.28 2.46 -14.16
N MET A 138 4.26 3.59 -13.46
CA MET A 138 4.95 4.80 -13.90
C MET A 138 6.44 4.57 -14.16
N ASN A 139 7.18 4.05 -13.20
CA ASN A 139 8.61 3.81 -13.34
C ASN A 139 8.93 2.62 -14.28
N LEU A 140 7.98 1.72 -14.51
CA LEU A 140 8.12 0.62 -15.46
C LEU A 140 7.94 1.10 -16.91
N ARG A 141 7.00 2.03 -17.12
CA ARG A 141 6.68 2.59 -18.45
C ARG A 141 7.62 3.70 -18.86
N ARG A 142 8.05 4.53 -17.91
CA ARG A 142 8.90 5.71 -18.13
C ARG A 142 8.45 6.55 -19.34
N PRO A 143 7.20 7.03 -19.37
CA PRO A 143 6.68 7.75 -20.51
C PRO A 143 7.46 9.05 -20.72
N ASP A 144 7.74 9.41 -21.97
CA ASP A 144 8.18 10.77 -22.28
C ASP A 144 6.97 11.71 -22.22
N LEU A 145 7.01 12.70 -21.33
CA LEU A 145 5.95 13.68 -21.10
C LEU A 145 6.25 15.04 -21.78
N SER A 146 7.38 15.16 -22.49
CA SER A 146 7.80 16.41 -23.16
C SER A 146 6.71 16.92 -24.10
N GLY A 147 6.30 18.18 -23.89
CA GLY A 147 5.30 18.87 -24.71
C GLY A 147 3.88 18.32 -24.62
N LYS A 148 3.60 17.39 -23.69
CA LYS A 148 2.28 16.76 -23.54
C LYS A 148 1.43 17.43 -22.46
N ARG A 149 0.11 17.36 -22.62
CA ARG A 149 -0.86 17.63 -21.55
C ARG A 149 -1.01 16.37 -20.72
N ILE A 150 -0.73 16.45 -19.43
CA ILE A 150 -0.82 15.31 -18.52
C ILE A 150 -1.87 15.54 -17.45
N THR A 151 -2.54 14.45 -17.05
CA THR A 151 -3.51 14.48 -15.96
C THR A 151 -3.19 13.37 -14.96
N VAL A 152 -2.90 13.76 -13.71
CA VAL A 152 -2.77 12.86 -12.58
C VAL A 152 -4.11 12.83 -11.84
N VAL A 153 -4.73 11.65 -11.71
CA VAL A 153 -6.03 11.46 -11.05
C VAL A 153 -5.82 10.72 -9.73
N GLY A 154 -5.97 11.43 -8.62
CA GLY A 154 -5.84 10.86 -7.27
C GLY A 154 -5.22 11.85 -6.28
N GLY A 155 -5.89 12.07 -5.14
CA GLY A 155 -5.50 13.02 -4.10
C GLY A 155 -4.80 12.37 -2.90
N GLY A 156 -4.06 11.28 -3.09
CA GLY A 156 -3.21 10.62 -2.09
C GLY A 156 -1.73 10.82 -2.35
N GLN A 157 -0.86 10.21 -1.53
CA GLN A 157 0.60 10.36 -1.61
C GLN A 157 1.16 10.05 -3.01
N SER A 158 0.73 8.93 -3.62
CA SER A 158 1.20 8.58 -4.97
C SER A 158 0.85 9.64 -6.03
N GLY A 159 -0.31 10.29 -5.90
CA GLY A 159 -0.69 11.40 -6.77
C GLY A 159 0.19 12.63 -6.56
N ALA A 160 0.53 12.94 -5.31
CA ALA A 160 1.43 14.02 -4.95
C ALA A 160 2.85 13.78 -5.47
N ASP A 161 3.39 12.55 -5.29
CA ASP A 161 4.72 12.17 -5.77
C ASP A 161 4.82 12.32 -7.30
N LEU A 162 3.82 11.82 -8.03
CA LEU A 162 3.78 11.91 -9.48
C LEU A 162 3.61 13.35 -9.98
N PHE A 163 2.74 14.11 -9.34
CA PHE A 163 2.54 15.52 -9.66
C PHE A 163 3.82 16.33 -9.44
N LEU A 164 4.49 16.15 -8.30
CA LEU A 164 5.74 16.85 -8.00
C LEU A 164 6.85 16.50 -8.99
N ASN A 165 7.02 15.23 -9.32
CA ASN A 165 8.01 14.80 -10.30
C ASN A 165 7.71 15.33 -11.72
N ALA A 166 6.43 15.34 -12.13
CA ALA A 166 6.02 15.95 -13.37
C ALA A 166 6.26 17.46 -13.40
N LEU A 167 6.00 18.16 -12.27
CA LEU A 167 6.28 19.58 -12.11
C LEU A 167 7.77 19.91 -12.26
N ARG A 168 8.64 19.02 -11.83
CA ARG A 168 10.10 19.11 -11.95
C ARG A 168 10.65 18.68 -13.30
N GLY A 169 9.82 18.08 -14.14
CA GLY A 169 10.20 17.64 -15.48
C GLY A 169 11.00 16.35 -15.51
N GLU A 170 10.87 15.47 -14.49
CA GLU A 170 11.60 14.20 -14.40
C GLU A 170 11.37 13.27 -15.61
N TRP A 171 10.25 13.43 -16.28
CA TRP A 171 9.92 12.67 -17.50
C TRP A 171 9.77 13.55 -18.73
N GLY A 172 10.45 14.70 -18.74
CA GLY A 172 10.34 15.75 -19.78
C GLY A 172 9.39 16.89 -19.36
N GLU A 173 9.62 18.08 -19.93
CA GLU A 173 8.83 19.26 -19.59
C GLU A 173 7.44 19.17 -20.25
N ALA A 174 6.41 18.98 -19.45
CA ALA A 174 5.02 18.88 -19.90
C ALA A 174 4.49 20.25 -20.35
N ALA A 175 3.67 20.28 -21.41
CA ALA A 175 2.99 21.48 -21.85
C ALA A 175 1.91 21.94 -20.86
N GLU A 176 1.21 20.99 -20.23
CA GLU A 176 0.18 21.25 -19.23
C GLU A 176 0.15 20.11 -18.21
N ILE A 177 -0.04 20.46 -16.92
CA ILE A 177 -0.17 19.49 -15.83
C ILE A 177 -1.48 19.73 -15.09
N ASN A 178 -2.31 18.70 -15.00
CA ASN A 178 -3.56 18.71 -14.26
C ASN A 178 -3.50 17.69 -13.12
N TRP A 179 -3.88 18.11 -11.92
CA TRP A 179 -3.99 17.20 -10.78
C TRP A 179 -5.44 17.19 -10.28
N VAL A 180 -6.12 16.06 -10.48
CA VAL A 180 -7.54 15.88 -10.21
C VAL A 180 -7.72 15.04 -8.92
N SER A 181 -8.56 15.51 -8.01
CA SER A 181 -8.93 14.78 -6.80
C SER A 181 -10.43 14.89 -6.53
N ARG A 182 -11.05 13.77 -6.14
CA ARG A 182 -12.44 13.78 -5.67
C ARG A 182 -12.61 14.35 -4.27
N ARG A 183 -11.51 14.47 -3.50
CA ARG A 183 -11.51 15.11 -2.18
C ARG A 183 -11.73 16.62 -2.34
N ASN A 184 -12.31 17.24 -1.33
CA ASN A 184 -12.60 18.69 -1.36
C ASN A 184 -11.32 19.54 -1.40
N ASN A 185 -10.20 18.99 -0.99
CA ASN A 185 -8.87 19.59 -1.09
C ASN A 185 -7.80 18.51 -1.17
N PHE A 186 -6.55 18.90 -1.34
CA PHE A 186 -5.39 18.04 -1.16
C PHE A 186 -5.04 18.01 0.34
N ASN A 187 -5.50 16.97 1.02
CA ASN A 187 -5.48 16.89 2.47
C ASN A 187 -4.21 16.24 3.00
N ALA A 188 -3.67 16.84 4.05
CA ALA A 188 -2.55 16.26 4.77
C ALA A 188 -2.92 14.93 5.44
N LEU A 189 -1.92 14.05 5.55
CA LEU A 189 -1.95 12.91 6.44
C LEU A 189 -2.06 13.44 7.89
N ASP A 190 -2.89 12.80 8.71
CA ASP A 190 -2.88 13.07 10.15
C ASP A 190 -1.66 12.37 10.75
N GLU A 191 -0.60 13.14 10.97
CA GLU A 191 0.69 12.70 11.54
C GLU A 191 0.85 13.10 13.00
N ALA A 192 -0.24 13.48 13.68
CA ALA A 192 -0.21 13.79 15.11
C ALA A 192 0.23 12.58 15.95
N ALA A 193 0.95 12.83 17.05
CA ALA A 193 1.49 11.76 17.89
C ALA A 193 0.41 10.79 18.39
N PHE A 194 -0.78 11.29 18.71
CA PHE A 194 -1.90 10.44 19.12
C PHE A 194 -2.54 9.66 17.97
N ALA A 195 -2.42 10.13 16.72
CA ALA A 195 -2.85 9.37 15.55
C ALA A 195 -1.88 8.19 15.26
N ASP A 196 -0.60 8.31 15.59
CA ASP A 196 0.37 7.21 15.52
C ASP A 196 -0.01 6.03 16.44
N GLU A 197 -0.79 6.25 17.49
CA GLU A 197 -1.29 5.20 18.40
C GLU A 197 -2.27 4.22 17.73
N TYR A 198 -2.90 4.61 16.61
CA TYR A 198 -3.68 3.68 15.78
C TYR A 198 -2.82 2.57 15.15
N PHE A 199 -1.51 2.74 15.11
CA PHE A 199 -0.56 1.77 14.55
C PHE A 199 0.20 1.00 15.64
N THR A 200 -0.51 0.63 16.71
CA THR A 200 0.01 -0.15 17.83
C THR A 200 -0.74 -1.47 17.99
N PRO A 201 -0.11 -2.52 18.55
CA PRO A 201 -0.78 -3.77 18.85
C PRO A 201 -1.99 -3.62 19.79
N GLU A 202 -1.92 -2.68 20.73
CA GLU A 202 -3.00 -2.40 21.69
C GLU A 202 -4.23 -1.86 20.99
N TYR A 203 -4.05 -0.95 20.04
CA TYR A 203 -5.15 -0.45 19.23
C TYR A 203 -5.81 -1.57 18.43
N ILE A 204 -5.03 -2.43 17.75
CA ILE A 204 -5.57 -3.58 17.01
C ILE A 204 -6.40 -4.48 17.92
N SER A 205 -5.91 -4.80 19.11
CA SER A 205 -6.64 -5.63 20.07
C SER A 205 -7.94 -4.97 20.53
N GLY A 206 -7.91 -3.65 20.76
CA GLY A 206 -9.10 -2.86 21.08
C GLY A 206 -10.11 -2.86 19.93
N PHE A 207 -9.65 -2.55 18.73
CA PHE A 207 -10.46 -2.46 17.52
C PHE A 207 -11.12 -3.80 17.15
N SER A 208 -10.38 -4.89 17.17
CA SER A 208 -10.89 -6.23 16.79
C SER A 208 -12.04 -6.72 17.69
N GLY A 209 -12.09 -6.26 18.92
CA GLY A 209 -13.15 -6.60 19.87
C GLY A 209 -14.38 -5.69 19.83
N LEU A 210 -14.45 -4.71 18.91
CA LEU A 210 -15.62 -3.84 18.73
C LEU A 210 -16.68 -4.50 17.85
N GLU A 211 -17.93 -4.00 17.98
CA GLU A 211 -19.01 -4.37 17.07
C GLU A 211 -18.69 -3.91 15.64
N GLU A 212 -19.21 -4.62 14.65
CA GLU A 212 -18.88 -4.43 13.24
C GLU A 212 -19.22 -3.02 12.73
N ASP A 213 -20.40 -2.50 13.09
CA ASP A 213 -20.83 -1.14 12.69
C ASP A 213 -19.88 -0.07 13.22
N ILE A 214 -19.41 -0.23 14.46
CA ILE A 214 -18.43 0.68 15.06
C ILE A 214 -17.10 0.61 14.35
N ARG A 215 -16.63 -0.60 13.99
CA ARG A 215 -15.40 -0.75 13.21
C ARG A 215 -15.49 -0.06 11.85
N HIS A 216 -16.62 -0.20 11.14
CA HIS A 216 -16.84 0.47 9.85
C HIS A 216 -16.79 1.99 10.00
N GLN A 217 -17.47 2.54 11.00
CA GLN A 217 -17.44 3.98 11.29
C GLN A 217 -16.00 4.46 11.55
N LEU A 218 -15.26 3.77 12.41
CA LEU A 218 -13.87 4.12 12.72
C LEU A 218 -12.94 4.05 11.51
N LEU A 219 -13.13 3.08 10.61
CA LEU A 219 -12.35 3.00 9.36
C LEU A 219 -12.56 4.22 8.47
N ASP A 220 -13.78 4.76 8.42
CA ASP A 220 -14.09 5.98 7.65
C ASP A 220 -13.51 7.23 8.33
N GLU A 221 -13.64 7.35 9.65
CA GLU A 221 -13.12 8.48 10.43
C GLU A 221 -11.59 8.55 10.39
N GLN A 222 -10.92 7.40 10.48
CA GLN A 222 -9.46 7.30 10.52
C GLN A 222 -8.79 7.28 9.14
N LYS A 223 -9.58 7.40 8.09
CA LYS A 223 -9.07 7.29 6.72
C LYS A 223 -7.95 8.27 6.39
N MET A 224 -7.99 9.48 6.93
CA MET A 224 -6.95 10.48 6.69
C MET A 224 -5.65 10.19 7.42
N THR A 225 -5.65 9.32 8.42
CA THR A 225 -4.42 8.86 9.10
C THR A 225 -3.65 7.82 8.27
N SER A 226 -4.29 7.19 7.27
CA SER A 226 -3.62 6.22 6.38
C SER A 226 -3.48 6.66 4.92
N ASP A 227 -4.39 7.50 4.44
CA ASP A 227 -4.56 7.80 3.02
C ASP A 227 -4.22 9.26 2.64
N GLY A 228 -3.74 10.08 3.58
CA GLY A 228 -3.37 11.47 3.36
C GLY A 228 -2.05 11.63 2.58
N ILE A 229 -1.68 12.89 2.34
CA ILE A 229 -0.40 13.29 1.77
C ILE A 229 0.46 13.82 2.92
N THR A 230 1.74 13.46 3.00
CA THR A 230 2.61 14.01 4.05
C THR A 230 2.63 15.54 4.00
N ALA A 231 2.65 16.18 5.16
CA ALA A 231 2.69 17.64 5.25
C ALA A 231 3.89 18.23 4.49
N ASP A 232 5.04 17.57 4.55
CA ASP A 232 6.26 17.97 3.83
C ASP A 232 6.09 17.90 2.31
N SER A 233 5.41 16.88 1.78
CA SER A 233 5.13 16.78 0.34
C SER A 233 4.22 17.93 -0.11
N LEU A 234 3.16 18.24 0.65
CA LEU A 234 2.26 19.34 0.34
C LEU A 234 2.98 20.69 0.38
N LEU A 235 3.81 20.90 1.40
CA LEU A 235 4.59 22.14 1.54
C LEU A 235 5.61 22.28 0.40
N THR A 236 6.27 21.20 0.02
CA THR A 236 7.21 21.17 -1.10
C THR A 236 6.51 21.52 -2.41
N ILE A 237 5.37 20.89 -2.71
CA ILE A 237 4.57 21.20 -3.89
C ILE A 237 4.16 22.68 -3.90
N TYR A 238 3.67 23.20 -2.78
CA TYR A 238 3.23 24.59 -2.70
C TYR A 238 4.39 25.57 -2.94
N ARG A 239 5.57 25.31 -2.38
CA ARG A 239 6.78 26.12 -2.59
C ARG A 239 7.26 26.11 -4.04
N GLU A 240 7.22 24.95 -4.69
CA GLU A 240 7.55 24.81 -6.13
C GLU A 240 6.59 25.61 -7.00
N LEU A 241 5.27 25.53 -6.72
CA LEU A 241 4.26 26.31 -7.44
C LEU A 241 4.44 27.81 -7.22
N TYR A 242 4.68 28.24 -5.96
CA TYR A 242 4.97 29.64 -5.63
C TYR A 242 6.20 30.12 -6.39
N HIS A 243 7.31 29.39 -6.33
CA HIS A 243 8.53 29.76 -7.04
C HIS A 243 8.30 29.86 -8.55
N ARG A 244 7.61 28.89 -9.13
CA ARG A 244 7.31 28.86 -10.57
C ARG A 244 6.46 30.04 -11.01
N PHE A 245 5.40 30.35 -10.29
CA PHE A 245 4.42 31.35 -10.75
C PHE A 245 4.72 32.76 -10.27
N GLU A 246 5.18 32.93 -9.02
CA GLU A 246 5.32 34.25 -8.42
C GLU A 246 6.76 34.78 -8.57
N VAL A 247 7.76 33.90 -8.53
CA VAL A 247 9.18 34.30 -8.67
C VAL A 247 9.62 34.27 -10.13
N LEU A 248 9.47 33.11 -10.79
CA LEU A 248 9.92 32.91 -12.17
C LEU A 248 8.90 33.44 -13.21
N ARG A 249 7.68 33.75 -12.79
CA ARG A 249 6.58 34.24 -13.64
C ARG A 249 6.32 33.38 -14.89
N LYS A 250 6.47 32.05 -14.74
CA LYS A 250 6.18 31.09 -15.81
C LYS A 250 4.68 31.09 -16.15
N PRO A 251 4.28 30.67 -17.36
CA PRO A 251 2.87 30.49 -17.71
C PRO A 251 2.11 29.61 -16.74
N ARG A 252 0.85 29.95 -16.48
CA ARG A 252 -0.05 29.18 -15.59
C ARG A 252 -0.63 27.98 -16.33
N ASN A 253 0.21 27.04 -16.69
CA ASN A 253 -0.13 25.79 -17.37
C ASN A 253 -0.32 24.59 -16.41
N ILE A 254 -0.57 24.87 -15.15
CA ILE A 254 -0.78 23.87 -14.10
C ILE A 254 -2.14 24.13 -13.45
N ARG A 255 -2.97 23.10 -13.35
CA ARG A 255 -4.27 23.16 -12.70
C ARG A 255 -4.38 22.16 -11.55
N LEU A 256 -4.77 22.64 -10.39
CA LEU A 256 -5.13 21.84 -9.23
C LEU A 256 -6.66 21.76 -9.16
N LEU A 257 -7.21 20.58 -9.34
CA LEU A 257 -8.63 20.33 -9.54
C LEU A 257 -9.20 19.41 -8.45
N PRO A 258 -9.35 19.89 -7.19
CA PRO A 258 -10.03 19.16 -6.13
C PRO A 258 -11.54 19.10 -6.35
N SER A 259 -12.26 18.31 -5.57
CA SER A 259 -13.72 18.11 -5.61
C SER A 259 -14.25 17.61 -6.95
N ARG A 260 -13.46 16.87 -7.70
CA ARG A 260 -13.85 16.36 -9.03
C ARG A 260 -13.69 14.86 -9.15
N SER A 261 -14.74 14.19 -9.59
CA SER A 261 -14.71 12.78 -9.98
C SER A 261 -14.68 12.65 -11.50
N VAL A 262 -13.75 11.85 -12.02
CA VAL A 262 -13.77 11.45 -13.42
C VAL A 262 -14.88 10.42 -13.61
N THR A 263 -15.91 10.77 -14.37
CA THR A 263 -17.09 9.94 -14.63
C THR A 263 -17.02 9.20 -15.95
N THR A 264 -16.32 9.79 -16.94
CA THR A 264 -16.14 9.20 -18.26
C THR A 264 -14.74 9.47 -18.77
N LEU A 265 -14.18 8.50 -19.46
CA LEU A 265 -12.90 8.57 -20.16
C LEU A 265 -13.11 8.09 -21.61
N GLU A 266 -12.91 8.99 -22.55
CA GLU A 266 -13.10 8.73 -23.98
C GLU A 266 -11.79 8.98 -24.75
N SER A 267 -11.54 8.17 -25.76
CA SER A 267 -10.44 8.44 -26.70
C SER A 267 -10.75 9.70 -27.54
N SER A 268 -9.81 10.63 -27.60
CA SER A 268 -9.93 11.87 -28.36
C SER A 268 -8.66 12.09 -29.20
N GLY A 269 -8.71 11.70 -30.47
CA GLY A 269 -7.53 11.69 -31.31
C GLY A 269 -6.40 10.84 -30.75
N PRO A 270 -5.18 11.37 -30.56
CA PRO A 270 -4.07 10.65 -29.97
C PRO A 270 -4.12 10.61 -28.43
N GLY A 271 -5.07 11.33 -27.80
CA GLY A 271 -5.19 11.48 -26.35
C GLY A 271 -6.56 11.06 -25.80
N TRP A 272 -6.93 11.71 -24.72
CA TRP A 272 -8.10 11.38 -23.91
C TRP A 272 -8.93 12.61 -23.59
N LYS A 273 -10.24 12.44 -23.57
CA LYS A 273 -11.19 13.40 -23.01
C LYS A 273 -11.76 12.83 -21.72
N LEU A 274 -11.53 13.54 -20.62
CA LEU A 274 -12.08 13.22 -19.30
C LEU A 274 -13.33 14.07 -19.08
N LEU A 275 -14.46 13.43 -18.78
CA LEU A 275 -15.62 14.15 -18.25
C LEU A 275 -15.59 14.02 -16.73
N MET A 276 -15.78 15.15 -16.06
CA MET A 276 -15.69 15.25 -14.61
C MET A 276 -16.96 15.90 -14.05
N GLU A 277 -17.34 15.43 -12.87
CA GLU A 277 -18.41 16.02 -12.07
C GLU A 277 -17.79 16.74 -10.86
N HIS A 278 -18.11 18.00 -10.70
CA HIS A 278 -17.66 18.83 -9.59
C HIS A 278 -18.62 18.70 -8.40
N HIS A 279 -18.11 18.27 -7.25
CA HIS A 279 -18.97 17.87 -6.12
C HIS A 279 -19.58 19.05 -5.35
N LEU A 280 -18.99 20.24 -5.41
CA LEU A 280 -19.44 21.39 -4.64
C LEU A 280 -20.60 22.14 -5.32
N ASP A 281 -20.58 22.25 -6.64
CA ASP A 281 -21.58 23.01 -7.41
C ASP A 281 -22.36 22.14 -8.40
N GLN A 282 -22.12 20.82 -8.41
CA GLN A 282 -22.74 19.84 -9.32
C GLN A 282 -22.48 20.12 -10.81
N GLY A 283 -21.49 20.97 -11.09
CA GLY A 283 -21.07 21.31 -12.46
C GLY A 283 -20.45 20.13 -13.19
N ARG A 284 -20.54 20.13 -14.52
CA ARG A 284 -19.86 19.16 -15.38
C ARG A 284 -18.80 19.88 -16.19
N GLU A 285 -17.62 19.30 -16.20
CA GLU A 285 -16.45 19.83 -16.86
C GLU A 285 -15.84 18.77 -17.79
N SER A 286 -15.18 19.22 -18.85
CA SER A 286 -14.34 18.32 -19.66
C SER A 286 -12.90 18.79 -19.68
N LEU A 287 -11.99 17.82 -19.73
CA LEU A 287 -10.56 18.03 -19.74
C LEU A 287 -9.95 17.15 -20.83
N GLU A 288 -9.13 17.72 -21.70
CA GLU A 288 -8.34 16.97 -22.66
C GLU A 288 -6.94 16.70 -22.12
N SER A 289 -6.42 15.52 -22.35
CA SER A 289 -5.13 15.08 -21.87
C SER A 289 -4.47 14.12 -22.87
N ASP A 290 -3.17 14.24 -23.06
CA ASP A 290 -2.41 13.31 -23.91
C ASP A 290 -2.00 12.06 -23.11
N VAL A 291 -1.76 12.22 -21.78
CA VAL A 291 -1.46 11.13 -20.86
C VAL A 291 -2.28 11.26 -19.59
N VAL A 292 -2.93 10.16 -19.18
CA VAL A 292 -3.71 10.08 -17.93
C VAL A 292 -3.11 9.03 -17.02
N ILE A 293 -2.74 9.42 -15.78
CA ILE A 293 -2.14 8.56 -14.79
C ILE A 293 -3.09 8.46 -13.57
N PHE A 294 -3.60 7.26 -13.32
CA PHE A 294 -4.51 7.00 -12.22
C PHE A 294 -3.75 6.63 -10.95
N ALA A 295 -3.61 7.56 -10.02
CA ALA A 295 -3.10 7.37 -8.67
C ALA A 295 -4.25 7.12 -7.68
N THR A 296 -5.15 6.21 -8.04
CA THR A 296 -6.44 5.97 -7.39
C THR A 296 -6.38 4.90 -6.30
N GLY A 297 -5.17 4.46 -5.96
CA GLY A 297 -4.90 3.51 -4.88
C GLY A 297 -5.16 2.07 -5.28
N TYR A 298 -5.38 1.23 -4.26
CA TYR A 298 -5.47 -0.22 -4.42
C TYR A 298 -6.70 -0.76 -3.71
N ARG A 299 -7.16 -1.93 -4.14
CA ARG A 299 -8.24 -2.69 -3.48
C ARG A 299 -7.79 -4.11 -3.18
N SER A 300 -8.26 -4.64 -2.07
CA SER A 300 -8.18 -6.07 -1.80
C SER A 300 -9.03 -6.82 -2.83
N ALA A 301 -8.51 -7.93 -3.32
CA ALA A 301 -9.21 -8.84 -4.21
C ALA A 301 -9.07 -10.26 -3.69
N LEU A 302 -10.11 -11.08 -3.89
CA LEU A 302 -10.04 -12.50 -3.56
C LEU A 302 -9.02 -13.18 -4.47
N PRO A 303 -8.05 -13.92 -3.92
CA PRO A 303 -7.08 -14.67 -4.72
C PRO A 303 -7.79 -15.72 -5.59
N GLN A 304 -7.49 -15.75 -6.87
CA GLN A 304 -8.08 -16.72 -7.80
C GLN A 304 -7.49 -18.14 -7.63
N ILE A 305 -6.50 -18.29 -6.78
CA ILE A 305 -5.78 -19.55 -6.52
C ILE A 305 -6.49 -20.46 -5.50
N LEU A 306 -7.67 -20.09 -5.00
CA LEU A 306 -8.41 -20.81 -3.94
C LEU A 306 -9.74 -21.42 -4.38
N PRO A 307 -10.02 -21.75 -5.65
CA PRO A 307 -11.37 -22.16 -6.08
C PRO A 307 -11.90 -23.37 -5.30
N SER A 308 -11.05 -24.35 -5.02
CA SER A 308 -11.41 -25.56 -4.26
C SER A 308 -11.65 -25.29 -2.77
N LEU A 309 -11.02 -24.27 -2.20
CA LEU A 309 -11.15 -23.92 -0.80
C LEU A 309 -12.27 -22.91 -0.53
N MET A 310 -12.67 -22.12 -1.53
CA MET A 310 -13.70 -21.09 -1.37
C MET A 310 -15.01 -21.59 -0.72
N PRO A 311 -15.55 -22.78 -1.06
CA PRO A 311 -16.74 -23.31 -0.40
C PRO A 311 -16.55 -23.66 1.09
N LEU A 312 -15.30 -23.78 1.54
CA LEU A 312 -14.91 -24.13 2.92
C LEU A 312 -14.56 -22.91 3.75
N ILE A 313 -14.34 -21.74 3.15
CA ILE A 313 -13.94 -20.51 3.81
C ILE A 313 -15.19 -19.67 4.14
N THR A 314 -15.25 -19.15 5.37
CA THR A 314 -16.30 -18.22 5.77
C THR A 314 -15.97 -16.82 5.24
N MET A 315 -16.93 -16.25 4.53
CA MET A 315 -16.81 -14.89 4.01
C MET A 315 -17.40 -13.88 5.00
N HIS A 316 -16.79 -12.69 5.05
CA HIS A 316 -17.36 -11.54 5.74
C HIS A 316 -18.40 -10.85 4.84
N ASP A 317 -18.03 -10.58 3.60
CA ASP A 317 -18.92 -10.09 2.53
C ASP A 317 -18.57 -10.77 1.18
N LYS A 318 -19.12 -10.27 0.07
CA LYS A 318 -18.89 -10.85 -1.26
C LYS A 318 -17.42 -10.86 -1.71
N ASN A 319 -16.59 -9.98 -1.14
CA ASN A 319 -15.22 -9.71 -1.62
C ASN A 319 -14.16 -9.84 -0.51
N THR A 320 -14.57 -10.08 0.74
CA THR A 320 -13.65 -10.12 1.87
C THR A 320 -13.84 -11.37 2.71
N PHE A 321 -12.74 -11.91 3.20
CA PHE A 321 -12.72 -13.06 4.09
C PHE A 321 -13.08 -12.66 5.52
N LYS A 322 -13.69 -13.58 6.27
CA LYS A 322 -13.79 -13.47 7.72
C LYS A 322 -12.48 -13.90 8.37
N VAL A 323 -11.70 -12.92 8.82
CA VAL A 323 -10.39 -13.10 9.44
C VAL A 323 -10.51 -12.95 10.95
N ARG A 324 -9.88 -13.87 11.71
CA ARG A 324 -9.80 -13.77 13.16
C ARG A 324 -8.69 -12.82 13.61
N ASP A 325 -8.67 -12.50 14.90
CA ASP A 325 -7.67 -11.62 15.51
C ASP A 325 -6.22 -12.12 15.41
N ASP A 326 -6.01 -13.42 15.20
CA ASP A 326 -4.71 -14.06 14.98
C ASP A 326 -4.32 -14.18 13.49
N PHE A 327 -5.01 -13.46 12.61
CA PHE A 327 -4.85 -13.48 11.15
C PHE A 327 -5.26 -14.77 10.46
N THR A 328 -5.88 -15.72 11.17
CA THR A 328 -6.41 -16.94 10.54
C THR A 328 -7.75 -16.67 9.86
N LEU A 329 -7.95 -17.28 8.69
CA LEU A 329 -9.27 -17.38 8.08
C LEU A 329 -10.17 -18.33 8.88
N GLU A 330 -11.43 -17.97 8.98
CA GLU A 330 -12.45 -18.90 9.43
C GLU A 330 -12.81 -19.86 8.28
N TRP A 331 -12.51 -21.14 8.44
CA TRP A 331 -12.79 -22.18 7.46
C TRP A 331 -13.24 -23.49 8.12
N SER A 332 -13.93 -24.35 7.35
CA SER A 332 -14.52 -25.60 7.85
C SER A 332 -13.59 -26.82 7.81
N GLY A 333 -12.31 -26.62 7.54
CA GLY A 333 -11.30 -27.68 7.60
C GLY A 333 -10.75 -27.97 9.00
N PRO A 334 -9.76 -28.89 9.09
CA PRO A 334 -9.19 -29.28 10.38
C PRO A 334 -8.55 -28.10 11.11
N LYS A 335 -8.70 -28.06 12.46
CA LYS A 335 -8.22 -26.95 13.31
C LYS A 335 -6.71 -26.80 13.34
N GLU A 336 -5.95 -27.86 13.07
CA GLU A 336 -4.49 -27.86 13.01
C GLU A 336 -3.93 -27.30 11.71
N ASN A 337 -4.77 -27.13 10.69
CA ASN A 337 -4.42 -26.56 9.42
C ASN A 337 -4.95 -25.14 9.34
N ASN A 338 -4.06 -24.15 9.33
CA ASN A 338 -4.45 -22.75 9.31
C ASN A 338 -4.19 -22.11 7.94
N ILE A 339 -5.11 -21.24 7.55
CA ILE A 339 -4.94 -20.34 6.42
C ILE A 339 -4.81 -18.94 7.02
N PHE A 340 -3.64 -18.33 6.91
CA PHE A 340 -3.39 -16.97 7.33
C PHE A 340 -3.55 -16.01 6.15
N VAL A 341 -3.97 -14.79 6.45
CA VAL A 341 -4.09 -13.73 5.43
C VAL A 341 -3.44 -12.45 5.95
N VAL A 342 -2.65 -11.82 5.11
CA VAL A 342 -2.00 -10.54 5.39
C VAL A 342 -2.38 -9.50 4.32
N ASN A 343 -2.51 -8.25 4.73
CA ASN A 343 -2.92 -7.11 3.90
C ASN A 343 -4.36 -7.19 3.34
N ALA A 344 -5.25 -7.95 3.97
CA ALA A 344 -6.64 -8.13 3.54
C ALA A 344 -7.64 -8.20 4.70
N SER A 345 -7.26 -7.79 5.93
CA SER A 345 -8.09 -7.92 7.13
C SER A 345 -8.35 -6.58 7.84
N MET A 346 -8.43 -5.49 7.09
CA MET A 346 -8.64 -4.15 7.64
C MET A 346 -9.95 -4.03 8.46
N GLN A 347 -11.00 -4.76 8.07
CA GLN A 347 -12.27 -4.82 8.80
C GLN A 347 -12.14 -5.41 10.22
N THR A 348 -11.14 -6.25 10.44
CA THR A 348 -10.87 -6.88 11.74
C THR A 348 -9.77 -6.17 12.52
N HIS A 349 -8.75 -5.62 11.83
CA HIS A 349 -7.53 -5.13 12.45
C HIS A 349 -7.32 -3.61 12.29
N GLY A 350 -8.27 -2.88 11.71
CA GLY A 350 -8.18 -1.43 11.53
C GLY A 350 -7.22 -0.99 10.44
N ILE A 351 -7.00 0.33 10.37
CA ILE A 351 -6.17 0.97 9.34
C ILE A 351 -4.70 0.56 9.38
N ALA A 352 -4.22 0.04 10.50
CA ALA A 352 -2.83 -0.40 10.68
C ALA A 352 -2.51 -1.71 9.94
N GLU A 353 -3.51 -2.52 9.62
CA GLU A 353 -3.30 -3.86 9.08
C GLU A 353 -2.52 -3.86 7.74
N PRO A 354 -2.84 -3.04 6.75
CA PRO A 354 -2.10 -3.01 5.50
C PRO A 354 -0.78 -2.24 5.57
N GLN A 355 -0.43 -1.71 6.73
CA GLN A 355 0.75 -0.85 6.90
C GLN A 355 1.99 -1.65 7.28
N LEU A 356 3.17 -1.15 6.89
CA LEU A 356 4.46 -1.75 7.27
C LEU A 356 4.73 -1.66 8.78
N SER A 357 4.12 -0.70 9.46
CA SER A 357 4.35 -0.39 10.87
C SER A 357 4.28 -1.60 11.80
N LEU A 358 3.40 -2.55 11.52
CA LEU A 358 3.17 -3.73 12.35
C LEU A 358 3.55 -5.05 11.66
N MET A 359 4.32 -5.03 10.56
CA MET A 359 4.62 -6.26 9.84
C MET A 359 5.43 -7.26 10.67
N ALA A 360 6.39 -6.81 11.49
CA ALA A 360 7.16 -7.67 12.39
C ALA A 360 6.26 -8.31 13.46
N TRP A 361 5.43 -7.51 14.12
CA TRP A 361 4.49 -7.98 15.13
C TRP A 361 3.47 -8.97 14.54
N ARG A 362 2.87 -8.66 13.40
CA ARG A 362 1.94 -9.54 12.70
C ARG A 362 2.59 -10.88 12.35
N SER A 363 3.81 -10.85 11.81
CA SER A 363 4.57 -12.07 11.48
C SER A 363 4.87 -12.91 12.71
N ALA A 364 5.25 -12.29 13.83
CA ALA A 364 5.49 -12.98 15.09
C ALA A 364 4.21 -13.59 15.66
N ARG A 365 3.07 -12.91 15.60
CA ARG A 365 1.76 -13.43 16.02
C ARG A 365 1.35 -14.66 15.21
N ILE A 366 1.54 -14.62 13.89
CA ILE A 366 1.32 -15.76 13.00
C ILE A 366 2.24 -16.93 13.38
N LEU A 367 3.53 -16.67 13.59
CA LEU A 367 4.49 -17.71 13.97
C LEU A 367 4.21 -18.33 15.33
N ASN A 368 3.83 -17.54 16.34
CA ASN A 368 3.39 -18.07 17.64
C ASN A 368 2.20 -19.03 17.46
N ARG A 369 1.23 -18.65 16.63
CA ARG A 369 0.07 -19.49 16.30
C ARG A 369 0.47 -20.79 15.59
N VAL A 370 1.35 -20.72 14.59
CA VAL A 370 1.86 -21.90 13.86
C VAL A 370 2.62 -22.86 14.77
N MET A 371 3.42 -22.31 15.68
CA MET A 371 4.23 -23.11 16.62
C MET A 371 3.44 -23.63 17.82
N GLY A 372 2.22 -23.13 18.06
CA GLY A 372 1.40 -23.48 19.22
C GLY A 372 2.04 -23.09 20.57
N ARG A 373 2.97 -22.13 20.56
CA ARG A 373 3.66 -21.58 21.74
C ARG A 373 4.16 -20.18 21.43
N ASP A 374 4.45 -19.41 22.47
CA ASP A 374 5.03 -18.09 22.36
C ASP A 374 6.53 -18.20 22.01
N LEU A 375 6.84 -18.21 20.71
CA LEU A 375 8.19 -18.10 20.18
C LEU A 375 8.74 -16.68 20.35
N PHE A 376 7.87 -15.69 20.20
CA PHE A 376 8.13 -14.29 20.40
C PHE A 376 7.25 -13.77 21.55
N ASP A 377 7.86 -13.02 22.46
CA ASP A 377 7.12 -12.28 23.48
C ASP A 377 6.41 -11.09 22.84
N LEU A 378 5.09 -11.15 22.82
CA LEU A 378 4.21 -10.09 22.31
C LEU A 378 3.42 -9.41 23.41
N SER A 379 3.81 -9.62 24.67
CA SER A 379 3.23 -8.91 25.81
C SER A 379 3.51 -7.41 25.67
N MET A 380 2.51 -6.62 25.97
CA MET A 380 2.60 -5.15 25.87
C MET A 380 2.42 -4.55 27.27
N PRO A 381 3.11 -3.44 27.56
CA PRO A 381 2.82 -2.66 28.78
C PRO A 381 1.38 -2.13 28.71
N PRO A 382 0.82 -1.64 29.82
CA PRO A 382 -0.48 -0.96 29.79
C PRO A 382 -0.49 0.14 28.73
N ALA A 383 -1.53 0.16 27.89
CA ALA A 383 -1.67 1.13 26.82
C ALA A 383 -1.69 2.57 27.36
N LEU A 384 -1.06 3.48 26.65
CA LEU A 384 -1.12 4.91 26.98
C LEU A 384 -2.55 5.45 26.80
N ILE A 385 -3.24 4.97 25.75
CA ILE A 385 -4.64 5.29 25.48
C ILE A 385 -5.50 4.09 25.83
N GLN A 386 -6.50 4.29 26.68
CA GLN A 386 -7.51 3.27 26.99
C GLN A 386 -8.56 3.22 25.88
N TRP A 387 -8.38 2.29 24.94
CA TRP A 387 -9.28 2.14 23.79
C TRP A 387 -10.60 1.46 24.13
N ARG A 388 -10.75 0.89 25.32
CA ARG A 388 -11.98 0.23 25.78
C ARG A 388 -12.28 0.60 27.23
N SER A 389 -13.56 0.63 27.57
CA SER A 389 -13.98 0.81 28.97
C SER A 389 -13.63 -0.44 29.78
N GLY A 390 -13.12 -0.24 31.01
CA GLY A 390 -12.87 -1.32 31.97
C GLY A 390 -11.59 -2.13 31.73
N THR A 391 -10.65 -1.65 30.92
CA THR A 391 -9.30 -2.22 30.77
C THR A 391 -8.28 -1.48 31.61
#